data_3a045a71d4fedd26e684e6dc85c076b8
#
_entry.id   3a045a71d4fedd26e684e6dc85c076b8
#
_cell.length_a   1.000
_cell.length_b   1.000
_cell.length_c   1.000
_cell.angle_alpha   90.00
_cell.angle_beta   90.00
_cell.angle_gamma   90.00
#
_symmetry.space_group_name_H-M   'P 1'
#
loop_
_entity.id
_entity.type
_entity.pdbx_description
1 polymer ?
#
loop_
_entity_poly.entity_id
_entity_poly.type
_entity_poly.pdbx_seq_one_letter_code
_entity_poly.pdbx_strand_id
1 'polypeptide(L)'
;MKLRRAAVAAGLAVAAVAAHAQFVAVNEGFENVAGLPAAGWVLNNASTPIGTTGWFQAGPGFFDAFAGSQFSYIAANFNNAAAGGTIANFLFTPVFTTEGGSTVSFWARSIGEEGFVDHIRVGRTTGGTSAGDFIQIGGDITLTDTWTHYTFGIAKQPVGATGRAVIEYFGVADTSDFVGVDSLTVNVVPEPETWALFGLGLAALGFVKRRRKPA
;
A
#
# COMPACT_ATOMS: atom_id res chain seq x y z
N MET A 1 -54.41 48.89 1.35
CA MET A 1 -53.60 48.25 0.30
C MET A 1 -52.41 47.52 0.99
N LYS A 2 -52.48 46.18 1.19
CA LYS A 2 -51.48 45.41 1.94
C LYS A 2 -50.55 44.72 0.95
N LEU A 3 -49.28 45.18 0.84
CA LEU A 3 -48.26 44.51 0.06
C LEU A 3 -47.79 43.25 0.81
N ARG A 4 -48.04 42.09 0.19
CA ARG A 4 -47.44 40.83 0.61
C ARG A 4 -45.98 40.76 0.13
N ARG A 5 -45.03 40.71 1.07
CA ARG A 5 -43.64 40.40 0.78
C ARG A 5 -43.51 38.90 0.57
N ALA A 6 -43.28 38.48 -0.67
CA ALA A 6 -42.89 37.10 -0.99
C ALA A 6 -41.42 36.92 -0.62
N ALA A 7 -41.14 36.07 0.32
CA ALA A 7 -39.78 35.62 0.63
C ALA A 7 -39.37 34.54 -0.39
N VAL A 8 -38.44 34.88 -1.28
CA VAL A 8 -37.80 33.93 -2.16
C VAL A 8 -36.73 33.20 -1.34
N ALA A 9 -37.00 31.94 -1.00
CA ALA A 9 -36.01 31.04 -0.44
C ALA A 9 -35.14 30.52 -1.59
N ALA A 10 -33.99 31.17 -1.83
CA ALA A 10 -32.98 30.64 -2.72
C ALA A 10 -32.30 29.44 -2.02
N GLY A 11 -32.68 28.23 -2.40
CA GLY A 11 -31.99 27.03 -2.01
C GLY A 11 -30.62 26.97 -2.67
N LEU A 12 -29.55 27.25 -1.92
CA LEU A 12 -28.19 26.99 -2.35
C LEU A 12 -27.98 25.48 -2.33
N ALA A 13 -28.11 24.80 -3.47
CA ALA A 13 -27.60 23.47 -3.69
C ALA A 13 -26.06 23.56 -3.75
N VAL A 14 -25.40 23.37 -2.62
CA VAL A 14 -23.96 23.16 -2.58
C VAL A 14 -23.75 21.74 -3.11
N ALA A 15 -23.35 21.62 -4.37
CA ALA A 15 -22.78 20.40 -4.91
C ALA A 15 -21.43 20.20 -4.19
N ALA A 16 -21.43 19.43 -3.12
CA ALA A 16 -20.22 18.98 -2.49
C ALA A 16 -19.52 18.03 -3.49
N VAL A 17 -18.52 18.56 -4.21
CA VAL A 17 -17.53 17.71 -4.86
C VAL A 17 -16.84 17.00 -3.71
N ALA A 18 -17.16 15.71 -3.53
CA ALA A 18 -16.49 14.86 -2.57
C ALA A 18 -15.04 14.67 -3.04
N ALA A 19 -14.16 15.56 -2.61
CA ALA A 19 -12.74 15.31 -2.66
C ALA A 19 -12.52 14.14 -1.71
N HIS A 20 -12.28 12.95 -2.27
CA HIS A 20 -11.89 11.79 -1.49
C HIS A 20 -10.50 12.06 -0.94
N ALA A 21 -10.40 12.54 0.30
CA ALA A 21 -9.12 12.61 0.99
C ALA A 21 -8.66 11.17 1.20
N GLN A 22 -7.48 10.85 0.69
CA GLN A 22 -6.80 9.60 0.98
C GLN A 22 -6.04 9.75 2.30
N PHE A 23 -6.07 8.70 3.14
CA PHE A 23 -5.20 8.61 4.32
C PHE A 23 -4.06 7.64 4.03
N VAL A 24 -2.86 8.04 4.42
CA VAL A 24 -1.69 7.17 4.36
C VAL A 24 -1.82 6.17 5.51
N ALA A 25 -2.11 4.92 5.18
CA ALA A 25 -2.21 3.83 6.15
C ALA A 25 -0.84 3.16 6.41
N VAL A 26 0.00 3.11 5.38
CA VAL A 26 1.38 2.60 5.44
C VAL A 26 2.26 3.55 4.66
N ASN A 27 3.41 3.91 5.24
CA ASN A 27 4.48 4.65 4.57
C ASN A 27 5.80 4.09 5.08
N GLU A 28 6.55 3.42 4.22
CA GLU A 28 7.76 2.69 4.58
C GLU A 28 8.88 2.94 3.55
N GLY A 29 10.01 3.45 4.03
CA GLY A 29 11.22 3.71 3.25
C GLY A 29 12.30 2.65 3.46
N PHE A 30 12.02 1.62 4.28
CA PHE A 30 12.92 0.49 4.54
C PHE A 30 14.30 0.88 5.08
N GLU A 31 14.37 1.93 5.89
CA GLU A 31 15.61 2.33 6.58
C GLU A 31 16.07 1.29 7.62
N ASN A 32 15.12 0.51 8.15
CA ASN A 32 15.37 -0.51 9.17
C ASN A 32 14.49 -1.75 8.97
N VAL A 33 14.89 -2.64 8.08
CA VAL A 33 14.15 -3.89 7.77
C VAL A 33 14.03 -4.79 9.00
N ALA A 34 15.03 -4.82 9.88
CA ALA A 34 14.97 -5.62 11.11
C ALA A 34 13.85 -5.17 12.06
N GLY A 35 13.42 -3.92 11.98
CA GLY A 35 12.33 -3.35 12.75
C GLY A 35 10.93 -3.64 12.21
N LEU A 36 10.80 -4.08 10.97
CA LEU A 36 9.52 -4.29 10.29
C LEU A 36 8.56 -5.23 11.03
N PRO A 37 9.00 -6.39 11.58
CA PRO A 37 8.09 -7.27 12.31
C PRO A 37 7.44 -6.60 13.53
N ALA A 38 8.18 -5.75 14.25
CA ALA A 38 7.63 -4.99 15.38
C ALA A 38 6.61 -3.93 14.95
N ALA A 39 6.71 -3.45 13.70
CA ALA A 39 5.75 -2.54 13.07
C ALA A 39 4.56 -3.26 12.41
N GLY A 40 4.44 -4.59 12.58
CA GLY A 40 3.31 -5.38 12.09
C GLY A 40 3.45 -5.93 10.68
N TRP A 41 4.62 -5.77 10.05
CA TRP A 41 4.97 -6.43 8.80
C TRP A 41 5.23 -7.92 9.02
N VAL A 42 5.01 -8.72 7.97
CA VAL A 42 5.38 -10.14 7.98
C VAL A 42 6.20 -10.45 6.73
N LEU A 43 7.37 -11.05 6.97
CA LEU A 43 8.29 -11.50 5.95
C LEU A 43 8.23 -13.04 5.94
N ASN A 44 7.63 -13.61 4.90
CA ASN A 44 7.38 -15.05 4.83
C ASN A 44 8.03 -15.66 3.58
N ASN A 45 9.09 -16.41 3.77
CA ASN A 45 9.70 -17.19 2.69
C ASN A 45 9.05 -18.58 2.64
N ALA A 46 8.22 -18.82 1.61
CA ALA A 46 7.53 -20.07 1.30
C ALA A 46 8.16 -20.79 0.09
N SER A 47 9.38 -20.45 -0.28
CA SER A 47 10.12 -21.06 -1.40
C SER A 47 10.33 -22.56 -1.22
N THR A 48 10.50 -23.31 -2.31
CA THR A 48 10.61 -24.77 -2.26
C THR A 48 11.71 -25.28 -3.20
N PRO A 49 12.74 -25.99 -2.69
CA PRO A 49 13.11 -26.05 -1.27
C PRO A 49 13.46 -24.66 -0.73
N ILE A 50 13.25 -24.44 0.58
CA ILE A 50 13.59 -23.18 1.21
C ILE A 50 15.11 -22.94 1.15
N GLY A 51 15.52 -21.73 0.85
CA GLY A 51 16.92 -21.32 0.77
C GLY A 51 17.45 -20.75 2.08
N THR A 52 18.50 -19.94 1.97
CA THR A 52 19.22 -19.37 3.11
C THR A 52 18.86 -17.93 3.43
N THR A 53 18.12 -17.26 2.53
CA THR A 53 17.70 -15.86 2.69
C THR A 53 16.18 -15.73 2.66
N GLY A 54 15.67 -14.60 3.09
CA GLY A 54 14.29 -14.13 2.91
C GLY A 54 14.35 -12.71 2.37
N TRP A 55 13.45 -11.83 2.81
CA TRP A 55 13.59 -10.39 2.67
C TRP A 55 14.61 -9.86 3.68
N PHE A 56 15.53 -8.97 3.25
CA PHE A 56 16.61 -8.45 4.09
C PHE A 56 16.92 -6.99 3.78
N GLN A 57 17.64 -6.32 4.68
CA GLN A 57 18.15 -4.97 4.44
C GLN A 57 19.19 -4.99 3.32
N ALA A 58 19.05 -4.10 2.35
CA ALA A 58 20.06 -3.91 1.32
C ALA A 58 21.44 -3.58 1.91
N GLY A 59 22.46 -3.86 1.13
CA GLY A 59 23.85 -3.64 1.51
C GLY A 59 24.72 -3.24 0.32
N PRO A 60 26.03 -3.03 0.55
CA PRO A 60 26.96 -2.64 -0.51
C PRO A 60 27.11 -3.75 -1.57
N GLY A 61 27.45 -3.34 -2.79
CA GLY A 61 27.74 -4.26 -3.90
C GLY A 61 26.63 -4.41 -4.92
N PHE A 62 25.47 -3.78 -4.68
CA PHE A 62 24.34 -3.76 -5.59
C PHE A 62 24.07 -2.31 -6.06
N PHE A 63 22.85 -1.86 -5.99
CA PHE A 63 22.44 -0.52 -6.37
C PHE A 63 22.03 0.31 -5.14
N ASP A 64 22.00 1.63 -5.30
CA ASP A 64 21.56 2.56 -4.27
C ASP A 64 20.04 2.56 -4.15
N ALA A 65 19.51 2.94 -2.98
CA ALA A 65 18.10 3.13 -2.73
C ALA A 65 17.47 4.14 -3.73
N PHE A 66 16.17 4.02 -3.95
CA PHE A 66 15.42 5.04 -4.68
C PHE A 66 15.38 6.36 -3.88
N ALA A 67 15.16 6.27 -2.56
CA ALA A 67 15.12 7.41 -1.67
C ALA A 67 15.78 7.09 -0.32
N GLY A 68 16.13 8.13 0.44
CA GLY A 68 16.78 7.98 1.74
C GLY A 68 18.28 7.74 1.65
N SER A 69 18.84 6.99 2.59
CA SER A 69 20.26 6.64 2.58
C SER A 69 20.53 5.50 1.60
N GLN A 70 21.80 5.32 1.23
CA GLN A 70 22.23 4.39 0.17
C GLN A 70 21.63 2.98 0.26
N PHE A 71 21.38 2.48 1.46
CA PHE A 71 20.86 1.12 1.68
C PHE A 71 19.45 1.10 2.27
N SER A 72 18.70 2.20 2.17
CA SER A 72 17.32 2.32 2.66
C SER A 72 16.35 1.67 1.68
N TYR A 73 16.49 0.38 1.42
CA TYR A 73 15.50 -0.43 0.69
C TYR A 73 15.53 -1.87 1.17
N ILE A 74 14.42 -2.57 1.00
CA ILE A 74 14.34 -4.00 1.29
C ILE A 74 14.69 -4.79 0.04
N ALA A 75 15.45 -5.86 0.20
CA ALA A 75 15.95 -6.69 -0.89
C ALA A 75 15.57 -8.16 -0.71
N ALA A 76 15.56 -8.88 -1.82
CA ALA A 76 15.50 -10.33 -1.87
C ALA A 76 16.38 -10.84 -3.02
N ASN A 77 16.78 -12.11 -2.98
CA ASN A 77 17.64 -12.68 -4.01
C ASN A 77 17.34 -14.16 -4.29
N PHE A 78 18.01 -14.71 -5.29
CA PHE A 78 17.87 -16.11 -5.70
C PHE A 78 18.06 -17.13 -4.56
N ASN A 79 18.84 -16.80 -3.51
CA ASN A 79 19.03 -17.66 -2.34
C ASN A 79 17.79 -17.76 -1.43
N ASN A 80 16.66 -17.16 -1.80
CA ASN A 80 15.38 -17.41 -1.14
C ASN A 80 14.93 -18.86 -1.31
N ALA A 81 15.30 -19.51 -2.44
CA ALA A 81 15.16 -20.95 -2.61
C ALA A 81 16.53 -21.62 -2.68
N ALA A 82 16.58 -22.92 -2.46
CA ALA A 82 17.78 -23.71 -2.77
C ALA A 82 17.97 -23.79 -4.30
N ALA A 83 19.19 -24.14 -4.75
CA ALA A 83 19.49 -24.30 -6.17
C ALA A 83 18.49 -25.24 -6.86
N GLY A 84 18.03 -24.86 -8.06
CA GLY A 84 16.97 -25.56 -8.80
C GLY A 84 15.56 -25.37 -8.22
N GLY A 85 15.42 -24.64 -7.11
CA GLY A 85 14.16 -24.46 -6.43
C GLY A 85 13.29 -23.32 -7.00
N THR A 86 12.06 -23.24 -6.49
CA THR A 86 11.11 -22.21 -6.84
C THR A 86 11.04 -21.18 -5.72
N ILE A 87 11.26 -19.91 -6.07
CA ILE A 87 11.14 -18.78 -5.17
C ILE A 87 9.66 -18.42 -4.99
N ALA A 88 9.24 -18.23 -3.74
CA ALA A 88 7.95 -17.71 -3.33
C ALA A 88 8.14 -16.96 -2.01
N ASN A 89 8.65 -15.73 -2.06
CA ASN A 89 9.01 -14.93 -0.89
C ASN A 89 8.09 -13.72 -0.78
N PHE A 90 7.32 -13.66 0.30
CA PHE A 90 6.22 -12.71 0.50
C PHE A 90 6.60 -11.63 1.52
N LEU A 91 6.29 -10.38 1.17
CA LEU A 91 6.35 -9.20 2.04
C LEU A 91 4.92 -8.71 2.27
N PHE A 92 4.39 -8.91 3.47
CA PHE A 92 3.05 -8.45 3.88
C PHE A 92 3.16 -7.15 4.66
N THR A 93 2.39 -6.13 4.27
CA THR A 93 2.29 -4.88 5.03
C THR A 93 1.62 -5.10 6.39
N PRO A 94 1.66 -4.14 7.32
CA PRO A 94 0.71 -4.08 8.43
C PRO A 94 -0.74 -4.12 7.95
N VAL A 95 -1.66 -4.52 8.83
CA VAL A 95 -3.09 -4.53 8.55
C VAL A 95 -3.61 -3.11 8.42
N PHE A 96 -4.45 -2.87 7.40
CA PHE A 96 -5.16 -1.61 7.20
C PHE A 96 -6.63 -1.85 6.80
N THR A 97 -7.47 -0.82 6.86
CA THR A 97 -8.85 -0.92 6.39
C THR A 97 -8.91 -1.00 4.87
N THR A 98 -9.70 -1.92 4.33
CA THR A 98 -9.96 -2.10 2.90
C THR A 98 -11.38 -1.71 2.49
N GLU A 99 -12.17 -1.22 3.44
CA GLU A 99 -13.59 -0.90 3.32
C GLU A 99 -13.88 0.13 2.21
N GLY A 100 -13.14 1.25 2.16
CA GLY A 100 -13.29 2.28 1.14
C GLY A 100 -12.52 2.01 -0.16
N GLY A 101 -11.78 0.90 -0.21
CA GLY A 101 -10.75 0.66 -1.22
C GLY A 101 -9.42 1.32 -0.84
N SER A 102 -8.36 0.93 -1.52
CA SER A 102 -7.03 1.48 -1.26
C SER A 102 -6.14 1.41 -2.50
N THR A 103 -5.05 2.16 -2.45
CA THR A 103 -4.01 2.14 -3.48
C THR A 103 -2.70 1.80 -2.81
N VAL A 104 -2.00 0.80 -3.31
CA VAL A 104 -0.62 0.48 -2.94
C VAL A 104 0.30 0.97 -4.04
N SER A 105 1.38 1.67 -3.67
CA SER A 105 2.42 2.09 -4.60
C SER A 105 3.80 1.90 -3.98
N PHE A 106 4.78 1.64 -4.81
CA PHE A 106 6.16 1.41 -4.42
C PHE A 106 7.09 1.56 -5.63
N TRP A 107 8.38 1.66 -5.37
CA TRP A 107 9.42 1.55 -6.38
C TRP A 107 10.06 0.18 -6.29
N ALA A 108 10.35 -0.43 -7.45
CA ALA A 108 11.06 -1.70 -7.51
C ALA A 108 12.00 -1.75 -8.72
N ARG A 109 13.06 -2.55 -8.59
CA ARG A 109 14.03 -2.85 -9.64
C ARG A 109 14.72 -4.19 -9.41
N SER A 110 15.36 -4.72 -10.43
CA SER A 110 16.35 -5.80 -10.33
C SER A 110 17.78 -5.25 -10.52
N ILE A 111 18.76 -6.11 -10.36
CA ILE A 111 20.14 -5.76 -10.71
C ILE A 111 20.34 -5.67 -12.23
N GLY A 112 19.59 -6.47 -13.02
CA GLY A 112 19.67 -6.47 -14.49
C GLY A 112 20.86 -7.25 -15.03
N GLU A 113 21.33 -8.28 -14.32
CA GLU A 113 22.40 -9.16 -14.76
C GLU A 113 21.97 -9.98 -15.99
N GLU A 114 22.82 -10.06 -17.00
CA GLU A 114 22.54 -10.81 -18.23
C GLU A 114 22.32 -12.30 -17.94
N GLY A 115 21.26 -12.87 -18.49
CA GLY A 115 20.88 -14.28 -18.29
C GLY A 115 19.94 -14.51 -17.11
N PHE A 116 19.67 -13.48 -16.28
CA PHE A 116 18.73 -13.56 -15.17
C PHE A 116 17.50 -12.67 -15.39
N VAL A 117 16.35 -13.11 -14.91
CA VAL A 117 15.10 -12.38 -15.03
C VAL A 117 14.34 -12.46 -13.70
N ASP A 118 14.15 -11.31 -13.09
CA ASP A 118 13.48 -11.22 -11.79
C ASP A 118 12.02 -10.79 -11.94
N HIS A 119 11.16 -11.44 -11.17
CA HIS A 119 9.73 -11.21 -11.22
C HIS A 119 9.16 -10.93 -9.84
N ILE A 120 8.20 -10.01 -9.79
CA ILE A 120 7.37 -9.80 -8.61
C ILE A 120 5.89 -9.88 -8.97
N ARG A 121 5.06 -10.17 -7.96
CA ARG A 121 3.60 -10.05 -8.01
C ARG A 121 3.12 -9.14 -6.90
N VAL A 122 2.02 -8.46 -7.16
CA VAL A 122 1.35 -7.65 -6.15
C VAL A 122 -0.01 -8.27 -5.85
N GLY A 123 -0.36 -8.30 -4.60
CA GLY A 123 -1.62 -8.86 -4.16
C GLY A 123 -2.12 -8.27 -2.85
N ARG A 124 -3.17 -8.87 -2.35
CA ARG A 124 -3.77 -8.56 -1.06
C ARG A 124 -4.13 -9.82 -0.30
N THR A 125 -4.33 -9.68 1.01
CA THR A 125 -4.99 -10.71 1.83
C THR A 125 -6.15 -10.09 2.62
N THR A 126 -6.94 -10.93 3.26
CA THR A 126 -7.98 -10.53 4.23
C THR A 126 -7.45 -10.53 5.67
N GLY A 127 -6.11 -10.43 5.83
CA GLY A 127 -5.42 -10.40 7.13
C GLY A 127 -4.47 -11.56 7.37
N GLY A 128 -4.63 -12.69 6.67
CA GLY A 128 -3.72 -13.83 6.72
C GLY A 128 -2.33 -13.50 6.15
N THR A 129 -1.35 -14.33 6.49
CA THR A 129 0.07 -14.12 6.14
C THR A 129 0.75 -15.38 5.59
N SER A 130 -0.05 -16.37 5.20
CA SER A 130 0.42 -17.56 4.50
C SER A 130 0.42 -17.35 2.99
N ALA A 131 1.22 -18.10 2.26
CA ALA A 131 1.20 -18.06 0.79
C ALA A 131 -0.20 -18.33 0.20
N GLY A 132 -0.99 -19.22 0.83
CA GLY A 132 -2.36 -19.53 0.42
C GLY A 132 -3.37 -18.41 0.65
N ASP A 133 -3.04 -17.39 1.44
CA ASP A 133 -3.90 -16.22 1.67
C ASP A 133 -3.73 -15.16 0.58
N PHE A 134 -2.71 -15.28 -0.26
CA PHE A 134 -2.37 -14.31 -1.30
C PHE A 134 -3.41 -14.32 -2.42
N ILE A 135 -3.97 -13.16 -2.69
CA ILE A 135 -4.89 -12.90 -3.81
C ILE A 135 -4.22 -11.88 -4.71
N GLN A 136 -3.76 -12.31 -5.88
CA GLN A 136 -3.05 -11.45 -6.82
C GLN A 136 -3.96 -10.33 -7.34
N ILE A 137 -3.38 -9.13 -7.51
CA ILE A 137 -3.96 -7.98 -8.17
C ILE A 137 -3.05 -7.56 -9.32
N GLY A 138 -3.60 -7.44 -10.53
CA GLY A 138 -2.80 -7.17 -11.73
C GLY A 138 -2.09 -8.42 -12.27
N GLY A 139 -1.16 -8.20 -13.20
CA GLY A 139 -0.33 -9.25 -13.81
C GLY A 139 1.02 -9.43 -13.10
N ASP A 140 1.77 -10.41 -13.57
CA ASP A 140 3.17 -10.59 -13.19
C ASP A 140 4.01 -9.41 -13.72
N ILE A 141 4.98 -8.98 -12.94
CA ILE A 141 5.86 -7.87 -13.28
C ILE A 141 7.26 -8.42 -13.47
N THR A 142 7.80 -8.23 -14.66
CA THR A 142 9.24 -8.42 -14.92
C THR A 142 9.95 -7.13 -14.57
N LEU A 143 10.91 -7.20 -13.66
CA LEU A 143 11.69 -6.06 -13.22
C LEU A 143 12.80 -5.73 -14.21
N THR A 144 13.20 -4.46 -14.22
CA THR A 144 14.33 -3.93 -15.00
C THR A 144 15.43 -3.43 -14.07
N ASP A 145 16.57 -3.07 -14.61
CA ASP A 145 17.74 -2.52 -13.89
C ASP A 145 17.58 -1.06 -13.44
N THR A 146 16.38 -0.50 -13.60
CA THR A 146 16.06 0.87 -13.17
C THR A 146 14.90 0.90 -12.22
N TRP A 147 14.95 1.79 -11.21
CA TRP A 147 13.84 2.02 -10.30
C TRP A 147 12.60 2.44 -11.07
N THR A 148 11.57 1.62 -11.04
CA THR A 148 10.29 1.83 -11.69
C THR A 148 9.19 1.95 -10.65
N HIS A 149 8.31 2.93 -10.82
CA HIS A 149 7.18 3.16 -9.93
C HIS A 149 5.98 2.30 -10.34
N TYR A 150 5.46 1.53 -9.41
CA TYR A 150 4.28 0.69 -9.59
C TYR A 150 3.14 1.17 -8.70
N THR A 151 1.90 1.07 -9.22
CA THR A 151 0.69 1.46 -8.49
C THR A 151 -0.44 0.49 -8.80
N PHE A 152 -1.11 -0.01 -7.74
CA PHE A 152 -2.20 -0.98 -7.84
C PHE A 152 -3.37 -0.56 -6.96
N GLY A 153 -4.59 -0.71 -7.48
CA GLY A 153 -5.82 -0.51 -6.72
C GLY A 153 -6.28 -1.79 -6.04
N ILE A 154 -6.59 -1.70 -4.75
CA ILE A 154 -7.32 -2.73 -4.01
C ILE A 154 -8.78 -2.30 -3.98
N ALA A 155 -9.65 -3.09 -4.62
CA ALA A 155 -11.07 -2.78 -4.71
C ALA A 155 -11.71 -2.69 -3.31
N LYS A 156 -12.73 -1.84 -3.21
CA LYS A 156 -13.57 -1.70 -2.01
C LYS A 156 -14.05 -3.06 -1.51
N GLN A 157 -13.92 -3.28 -0.21
CA GLN A 157 -14.39 -4.46 0.50
C GLN A 157 -15.61 -4.11 1.39
N PRO A 158 -16.31 -5.09 1.95
CA PRO A 158 -17.42 -4.84 2.89
C PRO A 158 -17.01 -3.97 4.08
N VAL A 159 -18.00 -3.33 4.71
CA VAL A 159 -17.85 -2.52 5.93
C VAL A 159 -17.12 -3.30 7.01
N GLY A 160 -16.13 -2.67 7.64
CA GLY A 160 -15.29 -3.27 8.68
C GLY A 160 -14.20 -4.20 8.15
N ALA A 161 -14.10 -4.41 6.83
CA ALA A 161 -13.06 -5.27 6.27
C ALA A 161 -11.67 -4.65 6.43
N THR A 162 -10.74 -5.51 6.80
CA THR A 162 -9.31 -5.20 6.86
C THR A 162 -8.53 -6.16 5.98
N GLY A 163 -7.29 -5.81 5.69
CA GLY A 163 -6.40 -6.64 4.87
C GLY A 163 -4.97 -6.14 4.92
N ARG A 164 -4.13 -6.76 4.10
CA ARG A 164 -2.73 -6.39 3.88
C ARG A 164 -2.48 -6.27 2.38
N ALA A 165 -1.65 -5.36 1.97
CA ALA A 165 -1.00 -5.41 0.68
C ALA A 165 0.18 -6.39 0.75
N VAL A 166 0.49 -7.02 -0.37
CA VAL A 166 1.53 -8.05 -0.44
C VAL A 166 2.36 -7.86 -1.69
N ILE A 167 3.67 -7.97 -1.55
CA ILE A 167 4.60 -8.14 -2.68
C ILE A 167 5.20 -9.54 -2.56
N GLU A 168 5.10 -10.34 -3.62
CA GLU A 168 5.75 -11.63 -3.75
C GLU A 168 6.93 -11.51 -4.73
N TYR A 169 8.12 -11.87 -4.31
CA TYR A 169 9.23 -12.17 -5.21
C TYR A 169 9.14 -13.64 -5.58
N PHE A 170 9.11 -13.94 -6.87
CA PHE A 170 8.87 -15.31 -7.36
C PHE A 170 9.67 -15.61 -8.62
N GLY A 171 9.91 -16.89 -8.86
CA GLY A 171 10.65 -17.37 -10.04
C GLY A 171 11.35 -18.69 -9.77
N VAL A 172 12.30 -19.02 -10.64
CA VAL A 172 13.21 -20.15 -10.46
C VAL A 172 14.55 -19.61 -9.97
N ALA A 173 15.09 -20.19 -8.88
CA ALA A 173 16.31 -19.69 -8.26
C ALA A 173 17.49 -19.55 -9.24
N ASP A 174 17.65 -20.54 -10.13
CA ASP A 174 18.79 -20.60 -11.07
C ASP A 174 18.72 -19.55 -12.20
N THR A 175 17.56 -18.91 -12.38
CA THR A 175 17.34 -17.87 -13.40
C THR A 175 16.93 -16.53 -12.80
N SER A 176 16.94 -16.41 -11.50
CA SER A 176 16.68 -15.19 -10.74
C SER A 176 17.96 -14.66 -10.12
N ASP A 177 18.02 -13.36 -9.80
CA ASP A 177 19.20 -12.78 -9.20
C ASP A 177 18.86 -11.95 -7.95
N PHE A 178 18.61 -10.67 -8.08
CA PHE A 178 18.46 -9.75 -6.97
C PHE A 178 17.43 -8.65 -7.26
N VAL A 179 16.53 -8.43 -6.31
CA VAL A 179 15.49 -7.40 -6.40
C VAL A 179 15.56 -6.45 -5.21
N GLY A 180 15.16 -5.20 -5.44
CA GLY A 180 14.93 -4.19 -4.41
C GLY A 180 13.53 -3.62 -4.50
N VAL A 181 12.96 -3.31 -3.33
CA VAL A 181 11.70 -2.58 -3.17
C VAL A 181 11.92 -1.43 -2.22
N ASP A 182 11.38 -0.25 -2.55
CA ASP A 182 11.57 0.99 -1.80
C ASP A 182 10.33 1.87 -1.81
N SER A 183 10.22 2.77 -0.83
CA SER A 183 9.22 3.83 -0.76
C SER A 183 7.79 3.31 -0.93
N LEU A 184 7.43 2.27 -0.16
CA LEU A 184 6.11 1.66 -0.21
C LEU A 184 5.09 2.50 0.55
N THR A 185 3.98 2.83 -0.10
CA THR A 185 2.85 3.52 0.52
C THR A 185 1.55 2.76 0.28
N VAL A 186 0.68 2.77 1.28
CA VAL A 186 -0.72 2.36 1.14
C VAL A 186 -1.60 3.54 1.51
N ASN A 187 -2.38 4.00 0.56
CA ASN A 187 -3.37 5.05 0.75
C ASN A 187 -4.77 4.44 0.78
N VAL A 188 -5.53 4.71 1.83
CA VAL A 188 -6.91 4.24 1.99
C VAL A 188 -7.89 5.36 1.73
N VAL A 189 -9.05 5.01 1.15
CA VAL A 189 -10.16 5.95 0.93
C VAL A 189 -11.14 5.79 2.08
N PRO A 190 -11.37 6.81 2.93
CA PRO A 190 -12.40 6.77 3.95
C PRO A 190 -13.78 6.71 3.33
N GLU A 191 -14.74 6.09 4.01
CA GLU A 191 -16.12 6.07 3.55
C GLU A 191 -16.74 7.48 3.51
N PRO A 192 -17.63 7.74 2.53
CA PRO A 192 -18.35 9.00 2.43
C PRO A 192 -19.16 9.36 3.69
N GLU A 193 -19.61 8.34 4.44
CA GLU A 193 -20.36 8.51 5.69
C GLU A 193 -19.55 9.21 6.78
N THR A 194 -18.26 8.93 6.88
CA THR A 194 -17.34 9.61 7.82
C THR A 194 -17.28 11.11 7.52
N TRP A 195 -17.24 11.50 6.25
CA TRP A 195 -17.25 12.89 5.81
C TRP A 195 -18.60 13.58 6.02
N ALA A 196 -19.70 12.85 5.81
CA ALA A 196 -21.04 13.34 6.08
C ALA A 196 -21.23 13.65 7.56
N LEU A 197 -20.79 12.73 8.45
CA LEU A 197 -20.83 12.94 9.92
C LEU A 197 -19.93 14.11 10.34
N PHE A 198 -18.73 14.24 9.78
CA PHE A 198 -17.84 15.36 10.05
C PHE A 198 -18.47 16.70 9.60
N GLY A 199 -19.03 16.75 8.40
CA GLY A 199 -19.73 17.91 7.87
C GLY A 199 -20.96 18.29 8.73
N LEU A 200 -21.77 17.32 9.14
CA LEU A 200 -22.89 17.52 10.05
C LEU A 200 -22.45 18.03 11.41
N GLY A 201 -21.35 17.50 11.97
CA GLY A 201 -20.76 17.96 13.22
C GLY A 201 -20.31 19.43 13.15
N LEU A 202 -19.61 19.82 12.09
CA LEU A 202 -19.21 21.23 11.86
C LEU A 202 -20.41 22.14 11.67
N ALA A 203 -21.44 21.71 10.93
CA ALA A 203 -22.68 22.48 10.75
C ALA A 203 -23.38 22.69 12.09
N ALA A 204 -23.51 21.63 12.92
CA ALA A 204 -24.10 21.73 14.26
C ALA A 204 -23.36 22.72 15.17
N LEU A 205 -22.02 22.70 15.15
CA LEU A 205 -21.18 23.66 15.89
C LEU A 205 -21.40 25.10 15.40
N GLY A 206 -21.52 25.30 14.08
CA GLY A 206 -21.83 26.60 13.48
C GLY A 206 -23.18 27.16 13.94
N PHE A 207 -24.22 26.32 14.01
CA PHE A 207 -25.55 26.69 14.50
C PHE A 207 -25.54 27.05 16.00
N VAL A 208 -24.82 26.30 16.84
CA VAL A 208 -24.71 26.60 18.27
C VAL A 208 -24.01 27.93 18.48
N LYS A 209 -22.91 28.22 17.75
CA LYS A 209 -22.19 29.48 17.85
C LYS A 209 -23.04 30.68 17.42
N ARG A 210 -23.88 30.51 16.39
CA ARG A 210 -24.77 31.57 15.89
C ARG A 210 -25.88 31.93 16.91
N ARG A 211 -26.38 30.95 17.68
CA ARG A 211 -27.40 31.18 18.74
C ARG A 211 -26.82 31.84 20.00
N ARG A 212 -25.50 31.83 20.22
CA ARG A 212 -24.84 32.42 21.38
C ARG A 212 -24.37 33.85 21.20
N LYS A 213 -24.66 34.53 20.06
CA LYS A 213 -24.41 35.95 19.94
C LYS A 213 -25.45 36.72 20.76
N PRO A 214 -25.06 37.43 21.85
CA PRO A 214 -25.97 38.29 22.59
C PRO A 214 -26.37 39.45 21.68
N ALA A 215 -27.61 39.88 21.84
CA ALA A 215 -28.16 41.08 21.22
C ALA A 215 -27.47 42.35 21.77
#